data_65592ae03e5e562fac9dd493aec15d07
#
_entry.id   65592ae03e5e562fac9dd493aec15d07
#
_cell.length_a   1.000
_cell.length_b   1.000
_cell.length_c   1.000
_cell.angle_alpha   90.00
_cell.angle_beta   90.00
_cell.angle_gamma   90.00
#
_symmetry.space_group_name_H-M   'P 1'
#
loop_
_entity.id
_entity.type
_entity.pdbx_description
1 polymer ?
#
loop_
_entity_poly.entity_id
_entity_poly.type
_entity_poly.pdbx_seq_one_letter_code
_entity_poly.pdbx_strand_id
1 'polypeptide(L)'
;MEDHILTLIIFLPLFAAVVMGVLQVNTTILKRGSFLSSAVTLLLVLWLTVHFDPHGGMQFVKDLPWIQNTGIRYYLGVDFLSLTVLILITLLMPPLYLYMKHEERKGYWYNMLLLQTGVTGAVLSLDLVLFYLFWETMLLPIFIMIGKYGNGMHRYNAMKILLITILGSMSMLFSILYLGYMHFETTGVWSFALQDLSNIVFKSETSILLAAGFLLAFVIKIPLVGFHTWMAPAYGSAPTPAVVIMSSIMAKLGVYGIWRFGFGLFETTLIYYAPFIIVLALIGLLYYAVRAITEENLRKMFAYSSGSHLSLIALGLILTNIYAWSGSLYLIATHALASAGMFIMIGLTYKRFKTVQISELGGIASKAPLFTFFFAFFALSIAGLPGTGGFVAELLIIIGAFKTNFWIGFFTATTMLAAMVYVFWMLQRTLFGPDNSSVEFKDLNMREMIMLLPLVLMLLLTGIAPSLFTPMFEPQLSAYLQTVLNVLGGL
;
A
#
# COMPACT_ATOMS: atom_id res chain seq x y z
N MET A 1 -7.98 -17.23 22.63
CA MET A 1 -6.98 -16.54 21.82
C MET A 1 -7.64 -15.85 20.62
N GLU A 2 -8.63 -16.48 20.01
CA GLU A 2 -9.38 -15.96 18.86
C GLU A 2 -10.00 -14.58 19.13
N ASP A 3 -10.67 -14.41 20.26
CA ASP A 3 -11.35 -13.14 20.64
C ASP A 3 -10.43 -11.92 20.78
N HIS A 4 -9.12 -12.12 20.90
CA HIS A 4 -8.17 -11.03 21.15
C HIS A 4 -7.08 -10.91 20.09
N ILE A 5 -7.07 -11.78 19.08
CA ILE A 5 -5.95 -11.86 18.13
C ILE A 5 -5.77 -10.56 17.34
N LEU A 6 -6.87 -9.96 16.84
CA LEU A 6 -6.79 -8.70 16.10
C LEU A 6 -6.27 -7.55 16.97
N THR A 7 -6.72 -7.49 18.24
CA THR A 7 -6.22 -6.52 19.20
C THR A 7 -4.71 -6.69 19.45
N LEU A 8 -4.25 -7.94 19.61
CA LEU A 8 -2.83 -8.23 19.79
C LEU A 8 -2.01 -7.81 18.56
N ILE A 9 -2.47 -8.14 17.35
CA ILE A 9 -1.81 -7.77 16.09
C ILE A 9 -1.65 -6.25 15.99
N ILE A 10 -2.68 -5.47 16.34
CA ILE A 10 -2.65 -4.01 16.27
C ILE A 10 -1.73 -3.41 17.33
N PHE A 11 -1.90 -3.82 18.60
CA PHE A 11 -1.30 -3.11 19.73
C PHE A 11 0.04 -3.68 20.20
N LEU A 12 0.47 -4.86 19.76
CA LEU A 12 1.76 -5.41 20.15
C LEU A 12 2.95 -4.50 19.79
N PRO A 13 3.00 -3.88 18.57
CA PRO A 13 4.07 -2.93 18.26
C PRO A 13 4.02 -1.67 19.14
N LEU A 14 2.83 -1.14 19.41
CA LEU A 14 2.66 0.02 20.27
C LEU A 14 3.04 -0.30 21.72
N PHE A 15 2.59 -1.44 22.24
CA PHE A 15 2.94 -1.90 23.58
C PHE A 15 4.45 -2.04 23.73
N ALA A 16 5.12 -2.65 22.74
CA ALA A 16 6.58 -2.75 22.71
C ALA A 16 7.23 -1.35 22.72
N ALA A 17 6.71 -0.40 21.95
CA ALA A 17 7.21 0.98 21.94
C ALA A 17 7.04 1.67 23.30
N VAL A 18 5.87 1.55 23.93
CA VAL A 18 5.59 2.16 25.24
C VAL A 18 6.46 1.56 26.32
N VAL A 19 6.52 0.23 26.43
CA VAL A 19 7.33 -0.45 27.45
C VAL A 19 8.81 -0.09 27.31
N MET A 20 9.37 -0.16 26.09
CA MET A 20 10.77 0.19 25.85
C MET A 20 11.04 1.69 26.04
N GLY A 21 10.05 2.53 25.82
CA GLY A 21 10.14 3.99 26.07
C GLY A 21 10.15 4.30 27.57
N VAL A 22 9.22 3.73 28.34
CA VAL A 22 9.12 3.91 29.81
C VAL A 22 10.36 3.36 30.51
N LEU A 23 10.82 2.19 30.12
CA LEU A 23 12.04 1.58 30.69
C LEU A 23 13.33 2.23 30.19
N GLN A 24 13.26 3.21 29.30
CA GLN A 24 14.40 3.94 28.72
C GLN A 24 15.53 3.02 28.22
N VAL A 25 15.16 1.88 27.63
CA VAL A 25 16.11 0.85 27.21
C VAL A 25 17.20 1.41 26.31
N ASN A 26 18.38 0.75 26.30
CA ASN A 26 19.44 1.11 25.38
C ASN A 26 19.07 0.77 23.93
N THR A 27 19.81 1.32 22.96
CA THR A 27 19.52 1.16 21.53
C THR A 27 19.57 -0.30 21.09
N THR A 28 20.43 -1.12 21.70
CA THR A 28 20.54 -2.55 21.35
C THR A 28 19.27 -3.33 21.73
N ILE A 29 18.73 -3.09 22.92
CA ILE A 29 17.47 -3.71 23.37
C ILE A 29 16.32 -3.20 22.51
N LEU A 30 16.27 -1.90 22.21
CA LEU A 30 15.24 -1.31 21.34
C LEU A 30 15.23 -1.96 19.94
N LYS A 31 16.41 -2.13 19.32
CA LYS A 31 16.55 -2.81 18.01
C LYS A 31 16.01 -4.25 18.05
N ARG A 32 16.44 -5.03 19.05
CA ARG A 32 16.00 -6.42 19.21
C ARG A 32 14.51 -6.52 19.54
N GLY A 33 14.03 -5.69 20.45
CA GLY A 33 12.62 -5.66 20.85
C GLY A 33 11.69 -5.25 19.70
N SER A 34 12.07 -4.25 18.90
CA SER A 34 11.29 -3.85 17.72
C SER A 34 11.23 -4.96 16.66
N PHE A 35 12.38 -5.61 16.38
CA PHE A 35 12.41 -6.75 15.46
C PHE A 35 11.56 -7.91 15.98
N LEU A 36 11.71 -8.28 17.26
CA LEU A 36 10.96 -9.37 17.89
C LEU A 36 9.45 -9.08 17.87
N SER A 37 9.05 -7.86 18.22
CA SER A 37 7.64 -7.44 18.15
C SER A 37 7.08 -7.62 16.75
N SER A 38 7.78 -7.18 15.70
CA SER A 38 7.34 -7.33 14.32
C SER A 38 7.29 -8.80 13.87
N ALA A 39 8.27 -9.61 14.29
CA ALA A 39 8.30 -11.05 14.00
C ALA A 39 7.13 -11.80 14.66
N VAL A 40 6.83 -11.48 15.92
CA VAL A 40 5.68 -12.05 16.64
C VAL A 40 4.37 -11.61 15.98
N THR A 41 4.25 -10.35 15.57
CA THR A 41 3.06 -9.87 14.84
C THR A 41 2.89 -10.66 13.53
N LEU A 42 3.96 -10.90 12.78
CA LEU A 42 3.92 -11.74 11.58
C LEU A 42 3.45 -13.17 11.89
N LEU A 43 3.99 -13.81 12.94
CA LEU A 43 3.56 -15.15 13.34
C LEU A 43 2.08 -15.21 13.73
N LEU A 44 1.56 -14.18 14.42
CA LEU A 44 0.13 -14.08 14.73
C LEU A 44 -0.74 -13.97 13.46
N VAL A 45 -0.27 -13.19 12.46
CA VAL A 45 -0.98 -13.08 11.18
C VAL A 45 -0.90 -14.36 10.37
N LEU A 46 0.23 -15.06 10.36
CA LEU A 46 0.34 -16.38 9.72
C LEU A 46 -0.59 -17.41 10.40
N TRP A 47 -0.67 -17.40 11.73
CA TRP A 47 -1.63 -18.24 12.46
C TRP A 47 -3.07 -17.91 12.06
N LEU A 48 -3.42 -16.62 11.99
CA LEU A 48 -4.74 -16.15 11.56
C LEU A 48 -5.05 -16.61 10.12
N THR A 49 -4.05 -16.53 9.21
CA THR A 49 -4.21 -16.95 7.81
C THR A 49 -4.53 -18.44 7.69
N VAL A 50 -3.91 -19.29 8.52
CA VAL A 50 -4.18 -20.75 8.52
C VAL A 50 -5.59 -21.07 9.02
N HIS A 51 -6.15 -20.22 9.90
CA HIS A 51 -7.50 -20.43 10.46
C HIS A 51 -8.59 -19.61 9.74
N PHE A 52 -8.23 -18.90 8.67
CA PHE A 52 -9.16 -18.12 7.87
C PHE A 52 -9.93 -19.02 6.90
N ASP A 53 -11.27 -18.92 6.91
CA ASP A 53 -12.14 -19.60 5.96
C ASP A 53 -12.32 -18.73 4.68
N PRO A 54 -11.83 -19.17 3.51
CA PRO A 54 -12.00 -18.42 2.26
C PRO A 54 -13.46 -18.22 1.82
N HIS A 55 -14.38 -19.04 2.32
CA HIS A 55 -15.82 -18.96 2.02
C HIS A 55 -16.60 -18.17 3.08
N GLY A 56 -15.99 -17.89 4.23
CA GLY A 56 -16.56 -17.06 5.28
C GLY A 56 -16.60 -15.59 4.90
N GLY A 57 -17.52 -14.83 5.47
CA GLY A 57 -17.54 -13.37 5.31
C GLY A 57 -16.50 -12.69 6.23
N MET A 58 -16.96 -11.72 7.02
CA MET A 58 -16.14 -11.08 8.05
C MET A 58 -15.88 -12.04 9.21
N GLN A 59 -14.62 -12.23 9.58
CA GLN A 59 -14.19 -13.22 10.59
C GLN A 59 -13.37 -12.56 11.70
N PHE A 60 -13.17 -13.30 12.82
CA PHE A 60 -12.47 -12.83 14.02
C PHE A 60 -13.04 -11.50 14.53
N VAL A 61 -14.35 -11.33 14.36
CA VAL A 61 -15.04 -10.08 14.68
C VAL A 61 -14.96 -9.78 16.18
N LYS A 62 -14.55 -8.57 16.51
CA LYS A 62 -14.60 -8.02 17.87
C LYS A 62 -15.38 -6.73 17.85
N ASP A 63 -16.43 -6.67 18.63
CA ASP A 63 -17.35 -5.56 18.69
C ASP A 63 -17.64 -5.20 20.14
N LEU A 64 -17.16 -4.05 20.56
CA LEU A 64 -17.31 -3.52 21.92
C LEU A 64 -17.68 -2.04 21.85
N PRO A 65 -18.62 -1.55 22.70
CA PRO A 65 -18.85 -0.12 22.85
C PRO A 65 -17.56 0.52 23.39
N TRP A 66 -17.03 1.52 22.67
CA TRP A 66 -15.81 2.19 23.10
C TRP A 66 -16.12 3.50 23.83
N ILE A 67 -16.87 4.40 23.20
CA ILE A 67 -17.31 5.65 23.84
C ILE A 67 -18.83 5.58 23.99
N GLN A 68 -19.27 5.43 25.25
CA GLN A 68 -20.69 5.31 25.56
C GLN A 68 -21.48 6.52 25.05
N ASN A 69 -22.70 6.28 24.57
CA ASN A 69 -23.64 7.27 24.05
C ASN A 69 -23.24 8.02 22.77
N THR A 70 -22.08 7.72 22.17
CA THR A 70 -21.64 8.35 20.92
C THR A 70 -21.79 7.45 19.70
N GLY A 71 -22.08 6.17 19.89
CA GLY A 71 -22.15 5.18 18.81
C GLY A 71 -20.78 4.74 18.27
N ILE A 72 -19.67 5.21 18.85
CA ILE A 72 -18.31 4.82 18.46
C ILE A 72 -17.97 3.49 19.11
N ARG A 73 -17.57 2.51 18.27
CA ARG A 73 -17.34 1.14 18.69
C ARG A 73 -15.88 0.73 18.42
N TYR A 74 -15.32 -0.06 19.32
CA TYR A 74 -14.12 -0.83 19.03
C TYR A 74 -14.53 -2.05 18.20
N TYR A 75 -14.71 -1.82 16.90
CA TYR A 75 -15.24 -2.79 15.95
C TYR A 75 -14.17 -3.18 14.95
N LEU A 76 -13.70 -4.41 15.08
CA LEU A 76 -12.65 -5.00 14.25
C LEU A 76 -13.14 -6.25 13.53
N GLY A 77 -12.57 -6.54 12.39
CA GLY A 77 -12.80 -7.78 11.66
C GLY A 77 -11.82 -7.99 10.52
N VAL A 78 -11.81 -9.20 10.00
CA VAL A 78 -10.93 -9.61 8.91
C VAL A 78 -11.75 -10.33 7.84
N ASP A 79 -11.55 -9.95 6.59
CA ASP A 79 -11.98 -10.64 5.37
C ASP A 79 -10.80 -10.82 4.39
N PHE A 80 -11.05 -11.33 3.19
CA PHE A 80 -10.03 -11.58 2.18
C PHE A 80 -9.22 -10.32 1.82
N LEU A 81 -9.87 -9.15 1.76
CA LEU A 81 -9.23 -7.89 1.39
C LEU A 81 -8.31 -7.39 2.50
N SER A 82 -8.82 -7.33 3.74
CA SER A 82 -8.05 -6.93 4.90
C SER A 82 -6.93 -7.93 5.21
N LEU A 83 -7.17 -9.23 5.07
CA LEU A 83 -6.15 -10.28 5.26
C LEU A 83 -5.00 -10.12 4.28
N THR A 84 -5.28 -9.88 2.98
CA THR A 84 -4.24 -9.66 1.97
C THR A 84 -3.33 -8.49 2.35
N VAL A 85 -3.91 -7.36 2.73
CA VAL A 85 -3.12 -6.17 3.12
C VAL A 85 -2.39 -6.39 4.44
N LEU A 86 -3.01 -7.08 5.40
CA LEU A 86 -2.41 -7.41 6.70
C LEU A 86 -1.18 -8.31 6.58
N ILE A 87 -1.24 -9.34 5.73
CA ILE A 87 -0.09 -10.21 5.41
C ILE A 87 1.06 -9.36 4.85
N LEU A 88 0.77 -8.46 3.90
CA LEU A 88 1.80 -7.59 3.32
C LEU A 88 2.45 -6.67 4.36
N ILE A 89 1.65 -6.02 5.21
CA ILE A 89 2.16 -5.16 6.28
C ILE A 89 3.14 -5.96 7.16
N THR A 90 2.70 -7.10 7.66
CA THR A 90 3.48 -7.85 8.64
C THR A 90 4.68 -8.57 8.02
N LEU A 91 4.62 -8.98 6.77
CA LEU A 91 5.74 -9.58 6.03
C LEU A 91 6.86 -8.56 5.76
N LEU A 92 6.51 -7.29 5.48
CA LEU A 92 7.48 -6.26 5.15
C LEU A 92 8.20 -5.65 6.37
N MET A 93 7.61 -5.70 7.56
CA MET A 93 8.19 -5.06 8.75
C MET A 93 9.50 -5.71 9.23
N PRO A 94 9.64 -7.03 9.41
CA PRO A 94 10.92 -7.63 9.84
C PRO A 94 12.10 -7.31 8.92
N PRO A 95 12.02 -7.41 7.57
CA PRO A 95 13.05 -6.93 6.65
C PRO A 95 13.45 -5.47 6.87
N LEU A 96 12.49 -4.58 7.11
CA LEU A 96 12.77 -3.16 7.35
C LEU A 96 13.51 -2.93 8.67
N TYR A 97 13.15 -3.65 9.73
CA TYR A 97 13.89 -3.59 10.99
C TYR A 97 15.32 -4.12 10.84
N LEU A 98 15.55 -5.15 10.03
CA LEU A 98 16.90 -5.63 9.70
C LEU A 98 17.69 -4.59 8.87
N TYR A 99 17.04 -3.89 7.94
CA TYR A 99 17.65 -2.78 7.18
C TYR A 99 18.14 -1.65 8.09
N MET A 100 17.39 -1.37 9.18
CA MET A 100 17.66 -0.32 10.15
C MET A 100 18.74 -0.68 11.19
N LYS A 101 19.36 -1.86 11.15
CA LYS A 101 20.30 -2.35 12.20
C LYS A 101 21.35 -1.32 12.63
N HIS A 102 21.84 -0.47 11.73
CA HIS A 102 22.86 0.54 12.02
C HIS A 102 22.28 1.91 12.41
N GLU A 103 20.94 2.03 12.52
CA GLU A 103 20.32 3.26 12.99
C GLU A 103 20.42 3.36 14.53
N GLU A 104 21.03 4.43 15.01
CA GLU A 104 21.23 4.64 16.46
C GLU A 104 20.22 5.60 17.08
N ARG A 105 19.47 6.33 16.27
CA ARG A 105 18.48 7.30 16.73
C ARG A 105 17.21 6.61 17.19
N LYS A 106 16.99 6.52 18.51
CA LYS A 106 15.85 5.82 19.13
C LYS A 106 14.49 6.27 18.55
N GLY A 107 14.30 7.57 18.35
CA GLY A 107 13.04 8.11 17.81
C GLY A 107 12.66 7.53 16.43
N TYR A 108 13.64 7.07 15.64
CA TYR A 108 13.37 6.41 14.37
C TYR A 108 12.64 5.07 14.57
N TRP A 109 13.06 4.28 15.57
CA TRP A 109 12.46 2.99 15.91
C TRP A 109 11.05 3.13 16.46
N TYR A 110 10.82 4.11 17.34
CA TYR A 110 9.49 4.37 17.89
C TYR A 110 8.50 4.81 16.80
N ASN A 111 8.93 5.65 15.85
CA ASN A 111 8.09 6.04 14.71
C ASN A 111 7.74 4.84 13.82
N MET A 112 8.64 3.89 13.61
CA MET A 112 8.35 2.66 12.85
C MET A 112 7.34 1.76 13.55
N LEU A 113 7.44 1.59 14.88
CA LEU A 113 6.47 0.81 15.67
C LEU A 113 5.08 1.47 15.67
N LEU A 114 5.01 2.78 15.84
CA LEU A 114 3.76 3.53 15.77
C LEU A 114 3.12 3.46 14.38
N LEU A 115 3.94 3.55 13.34
CA LEU A 115 3.48 3.42 11.96
C LEU A 115 2.91 2.02 11.67
N GLN A 116 3.57 0.96 12.17
CA GLN A 116 3.04 -0.41 12.07
C GLN A 116 1.67 -0.54 12.75
N THR A 117 1.50 0.02 13.95
CA THR A 117 0.21 0.05 14.66
C THR A 117 -0.86 0.78 13.85
N GLY A 118 -0.55 1.96 13.31
CA GLY A 118 -1.50 2.74 12.51
C GLY A 118 -1.97 2.01 11.25
N VAL A 119 -1.04 1.42 10.47
CA VAL A 119 -1.41 0.72 9.24
C VAL A 119 -2.20 -0.58 9.51
N THR A 120 -1.85 -1.34 10.55
CA THR A 120 -2.59 -2.55 10.92
C THR A 120 -3.98 -2.23 11.47
N GLY A 121 -4.08 -1.21 12.32
CA GLY A 121 -5.35 -0.76 12.87
C GLY A 121 -6.31 -0.24 11.80
N ALA A 122 -5.83 0.53 10.84
CA ALA A 122 -6.66 1.02 9.73
C ALA A 122 -7.25 -0.10 8.89
N VAL A 123 -6.49 -1.16 8.61
CA VAL A 123 -6.94 -2.30 7.79
C VAL A 123 -7.99 -3.15 8.52
N LEU A 124 -7.93 -3.23 9.84
CA LEU A 124 -8.78 -4.11 10.64
C LEU A 124 -10.04 -3.41 11.19
N SER A 125 -10.12 -2.08 11.08
CA SER A 125 -11.25 -1.30 11.62
C SER A 125 -12.49 -1.38 10.74
N LEU A 126 -13.62 -1.70 11.35
CA LEU A 126 -14.97 -1.74 10.74
C LEU A 126 -15.86 -0.59 11.24
N ASP A 127 -15.43 0.17 12.25
CA ASP A 127 -16.01 1.45 12.64
C ASP A 127 -15.25 2.57 11.94
N LEU A 128 -15.97 3.51 11.33
CA LEU A 128 -15.36 4.56 10.50
C LEU A 128 -14.56 5.57 11.31
N VAL A 129 -14.97 5.86 12.56
CA VAL A 129 -14.20 6.75 13.46
C VAL A 129 -12.93 6.06 13.92
N LEU A 130 -12.99 4.77 14.25
CA LEU A 130 -11.82 3.97 14.60
C LEU A 130 -10.85 3.85 13.40
N PHE A 131 -11.37 3.63 12.18
CA PHE A 131 -10.60 3.67 10.95
C PHE A 131 -9.88 5.01 10.78
N TYR A 132 -10.61 6.12 10.93
CA TYR A 132 -10.06 7.47 10.80
C TYR A 132 -8.93 7.73 11.79
N LEU A 133 -9.08 7.31 13.05
CA LEU A 133 -8.03 7.47 14.07
C LEU A 133 -6.73 6.72 13.69
N PHE A 134 -6.84 5.49 13.23
CA PHE A 134 -5.66 4.75 12.76
C PHE A 134 -5.08 5.32 11.46
N TRP A 135 -5.95 5.83 10.57
CA TRP A 135 -5.52 6.52 9.35
C TRP A 135 -4.69 7.78 9.64
N GLU A 136 -5.08 8.58 10.62
CA GLU A 136 -4.31 9.75 11.07
C GLU A 136 -3.04 9.35 11.85
N THR A 137 -3.10 8.28 12.62
CA THR A 137 -1.95 7.78 13.38
C THR A 137 -0.74 7.47 12.49
N MET A 138 -0.94 7.12 11.22
CA MET A 138 0.16 6.90 10.26
C MET A 138 0.85 8.20 9.82
N LEU A 139 0.14 9.31 9.84
CA LEU A 139 0.63 10.55 9.24
C LEU A 139 1.76 11.18 10.04
N LEU A 140 1.62 11.21 11.37
CA LEU A 140 2.62 11.79 12.26
C LEU A 140 4.00 11.10 12.18
N PRO A 141 4.11 9.77 12.25
CA PRO A 141 5.39 9.09 12.07
C PRO A 141 6.04 9.38 10.72
N ILE A 142 5.28 9.36 9.63
CA ILE A 142 5.82 9.66 8.29
C ILE A 142 6.31 11.10 8.21
N PHE A 143 5.54 12.05 8.72
CA PHE A 143 5.96 13.46 8.79
C PHE A 143 7.29 13.63 9.54
N ILE A 144 7.41 12.99 10.72
CA ILE A 144 8.65 13.03 11.53
C ILE A 144 9.79 12.32 10.79
N MET A 145 9.54 11.16 10.18
CA MET A 145 10.56 10.41 9.46
C MET A 145 11.12 11.20 8.26
N ILE A 146 10.27 11.84 7.49
CA ILE A 146 10.73 12.70 6.38
C ILE A 146 11.37 13.97 6.93
N GLY A 147 10.71 14.71 7.81
CA GLY A 147 11.11 16.02 8.25
C GLY A 147 12.36 16.05 9.13
N LYS A 148 12.62 15.00 9.91
CA LYS A 148 13.75 14.90 10.83
C LYS A 148 14.90 14.03 10.31
N TYR A 149 14.58 12.98 9.53
CA TYR A 149 15.56 11.97 9.13
C TYR A 149 15.76 11.89 7.62
N GLY A 150 15.08 12.72 6.84
CA GLY A 150 15.20 12.82 5.40
C GLY A 150 16.41 13.61 4.93
N ASN A 151 16.56 13.69 3.60
CA ASN A 151 17.64 14.40 2.91
C ASN A 151 17.12 15.50 1.98
N GLY A 152 17.98 16.44 1.59
CA GLY A 152 17.63 17.53 0.68
C GLY A 152 16.53 18.44 1.23
N MET A 153 15.48 18.70 0.46
CA MET A 153 14.36 19.56 0.85
C MET A 153 13.35 18.83 1.78
N HIS A 154 13.83 17.98 2.67
CA HIS A 154 13.04 17.07 3.48
C HIS A 154 11.95 17.78 4.33
N ARG A 155 12.24 18.94 4.93
CA ARG A 155 11.26 19.69 5.75
C ARG A 155 10.10 20.22 4.92
N TYR A 156 10.41 20.81 3.75
CA TYR A 156 9.38 21.26 2.82
C TYR A 156 8.52 20.11 2.33
N ASN A 157 9.14 19.00 1.93
CA ASN A 157 8.44 17.81 1.44
C ASN A 157 7.60 17.12 2.53
N ALA A 158 8.08 17.12 3.78
CA ALA A 158 7.31 16.65 4.93
C ALA A 158 6.07 17.52 5.17
N MET A 159 6.22 18.84 5.13
CA MET A 159 5.07 19.76 5.29
C MET A 159 4.09 19.61 4.12
N LYS A 160 4.59 19.48 2.90
CA LYS A 160 3.75 19.30 1.71
C LYS A 160 2.89 18.04 1.79
N ILE A 161 3.46 16.88 2.14
CA ILE A 161 2.68 15.64 2.29
C ILE A 161 1.68 15.76 3.44
N LEU A 162 2.07 16.36 4.57
CA LEU A 162 1.20 16.57 5.71
C LEU A 162 -0.04 17.38 5.33
N LEU A 163 0.14 18.57 4.75
CA LEU A 163 -0.96 19.47 4.41
C LEU A 163 -1.91 18.87 3.37
N ILE A 164 -1.38 18.23 2.33
CA ILE A 164 -2.20 17.63 1.28
C ILE A 164 -2.99 16.43 1.83
N THR A 165 -2.38 15.60 2.69
CA THR A 165 -3.07 14.44 3.26
C THR A 165 -4.09 14.83 4.30
N ILE A 166 -3.85 15.84 5.13
CA ILE A 166 -4.84 16.38 6.09
C ILE A 166 -6.04 16.95 5.33
N LEU A 167 -5.85 17.67 4.22
CA LEU A 167 -6.97 18.17 3.44
C LEU A 167 -7.92 17.05 3.01
N GLY A 168 -7.37 15.95 2.52
CA GLY A 168 -8.17 14.78 2.15
C GLY A 168 -8.84 14.10 3.36
N SER A 169 -8.10 13.88 4.43
CA SER A 169 -8.64 13.18 5.61
C SER A 169 -9.67 13.99 6.36
N MET A 170 -9.55 15.33 6.41
CA MET A 170 -10.59 16.19 6.99
C MET A 170 -11.89 16.11 6.18
N SER A 171 -11.84 16.07 4.84
CA SER A 171 -13.05 15.88 4.03
C SER A 171 -13.72 14.53 4.32
N MET A 172 -12.95 13.48 4.49
CA MET A 172 -13.45 12.17 4.90
C MET A 172 -14.07 12.19 6.29
N LEU A 173 -13.46 12.90 7.26
CA LEU A 173 -14.01 13.04 8.60
C LEU A 173 -15.39 13.72 8.58
N PHE A 174 -15.55 14.80 7.84
CA PHE A 174 -16.86 15.45 7.69
C PHE A 174 -17.91 14.50 7.13
N SER A 175 -17.54 13.68 6.12
CA SER A 175 -18.46 12.67 5.58
C SER A 175 -18.80 11.59 6.62
N ILE A 176 -17.84 11.13 7.41
CA ILE A 176 -18.06 10.14 8.50
C ILE A 176 -19.03 10.69 9.53
N LEU A 177 -18.80 11.92 10.00
CA LEU A 177 -19.68 12.54 11.01
C LEU A 177 -21.10 12.75 10.48
N TYR A 178 -21.25 13.16 9.23
CA TYR A 178 -22.55 13.32 8.60
C TYR A 178 -23.27 11.98 8.39
N LEU A 179 -22.57 10.91 8.05
CA LEU A 179 -23.13 9.56 7.99
C LEU A 179 -23.69 9.10 9.33
N GLY A 180 -22.93 9.30 10.41
CA GLY A 180 -23.41 9.02 11.77
C GLY A 180 -24.64 9.84 12.15
N TYR A 181 -24.69 11.12 11.76
CA TYR A 181 -25.86 11.97 11.95
C TYR A 181 -27.08 11.45 11.17
N MET A 182 -26.93 11.06 9.92
CA MET A 182 -28.01 10.48 9.12
C MET A 182 -28.55 9.17 9.72
N HIS A 183 -27.66 8.33 10.25
CA HIS A 183 -28.07 7.12 10.95
C HIS A 183 -28.91 7.46 12.20
N PHE A 184 -28.47 8.46 12.97
CA PHE A 184 -29.24 8.93 14.13
C PHE A 184 -30.62 9.48 13.74
N GLU A 185 -30.71 10.31 12.70
CA GLU A 185 -31.98 10.85 12.20
C GLU A 185 -32.97 9.74 11.78
N THR A 186 -32.48 8.63 11.25
CA THR A 186 -33.32 7.55 10.74
C THR A 186 -33.69 6.50 11.81
N THR A 187 -32.80 6.24 12.77
CA THR A 187 -32.94 5.15 13.75
C THR A 187 -33.09 5.62 15.20
N GLY A 188 -32.78 6.87 15.50
CA GLY A 188 -32.70 7.40 16.86
C GLY A 188 -31.42 7.01 17.62
N VAL A 189 -30.49 6.27 17.00
CA VAL A 189 -29.26 5.75 17.61
C VAL A 189 -28.05 6.19 16.79
N TRP A 190 -27.00 6.68 17.45
CA TRP A 190 -25.73 6.94 16.78
C TRP A 190 -25.01 5.62 16.45
N SER A 191 -24.50 5.49 15.22
CA SER A 191 -23.58 4.42 14.82
C SER A 191 -22.60 4.92 13.77
N PHE A 192 -21.36 4.41 13.86
CA PHE A 192 -20.31 4.60 12.86
C PHE A 192 -19.82 3.26 12.30
N ALA A 193 -20.49 2.16 12.65
CA ALA A 193 -20.18 0.84 12.14
C ALA A 193 -20.54 0.74 10.65
N LEU A 194 -19.61 0.24 9.83
CA LEU A 194 -19.79 0.11 8.38
C LEU A 194 -21.09 -0.64 8.02
N GLN A 195 -21.40 -1.71 8.75
CA GLN A 195 -22.60 -2.53 8.53
C GLN A 195 -23.89 -1.75 8.74
N ASP A 196 -23.96 -0.89 9.77
CA ASP A 196 -25.14 -0.10 10.06
C ASP A 196 -25.33 1.01 9.02
N LEU A 197 -24.21 1.66 8.62
CA LEU A 197 -24.22 2.77 7.67
C LEU A 197 -24.47 2.32 6.22
N SER A 198 -24.12 1.08 5.85
CA SER A 198 -24.39 0.54 4.52
C SER A 198 -25.88 0.37 4.19
N ASN A 199 -26.74 0.36 5.21
CA ASN A 199 -28.19 0.27 5.05
C ASN A 199 -28.90 1.63 4.84
N ILE A 200 -28.16 2.74 4.91
CA ILE A 200 -28.76 4.09 4.75
C ILE A 200 -29.03 4.33 3.26
N VAL A 201 -30.27 4.70 2.97
CA VAL A 201 -30.67 5.12 1.62
C VAL A 201 -30.42 6.62 1.47
N PHE A 202 -29.55 6.99 0.55
CA PHE A 202 -29.18 8.40 0.30
C PHE A 202 -29.98 9.00 -0.85
N LYS A 203 -30.28 10.29 -0.76
CA LYS A 203 -30.59 11.09 -1.95
C LYS A 203 -29.32 11.19 -2.82
N SER A 204 -29.47 11.23 -4.14
CA SER A 204 -28.34 11.24 -5.08
C SER A 204 -27.30 12.32 -4.76
N GLU A 205 -27.75 13.56 -4.51
CA GLU A 205 -26.87 14.71 -4.21
C GLU A 205 -26.06 14.49 -2.93
N THR A 206 -26.70 13.98 -1.88
CA THR A 206 -26.04 13.68 -0.61
C THR A 206 -25.01 12.56 -0.78
N SER A 207 -25.36 11.49 -1.49
CA SER A 207 -24.45 10.40 -1.80
C SER A 207 -23.19 10.88 -2.53
N ILE A 208 -23.36 11.75 -3.55
CA ILE A 208 -22.25 12.34 -4.32
C ILE A 208 -21.31 13.15 -3.39
N LEU A 209 -21.87 14.01 -2.55
CA LEU A 209 -21.08 14.85 -1.66
C LEU A 209 -20.27 14.02 -0.65
N LEU A 210 -20.91 13.03 -0.01
CA LEU A 210 -20.25 12.17 0.96
C LEU A 210 -19.21 11.25 0.31
N ALA A 211 -19.53 10.66 -0.84
CA ALA A 211 -18.59 9.87 -1.62
C ALA A 211 -17.37 10.71 -2.04
N ALA A 212 -17.56 11.96 -2.46
CA ALA A 212 -16.49 12.87 -2.83
C ALA A 212 -15.53 13.12 -1.64
N GLY A 213 -16.05 13.25 -0.41
CA GLY A 213 -15.22 13.40 0.79
C GLY A 213 -14.31 12.21 1.07
N PHE A 214 -14.83 10.98 0.93
CA PHE A 214 -14.04 9.75 1.03
C PHE A 214 -13.05 9.61 -0.12
N LEU A 215 -13.53 9.80 -1.35
CA LEU A 215 -12.71 9.67 -2.56
C LEU A 215 -11.54 10.65 -2.55
N LEU A 216 -11.73 11.89 -2.09
CA LEU A 216 -10.63 12.86 -2.00
C LEU A 216 -9.49 12.35 -1.10
N ALA A 217 -9.82 11.78 0.06
CA ALA A 217 -8.81 11.17 0.93
C ALA A 217 -8.07 10.01 0.23
N PHE A 218 -8.82 9.14 -0.46
CA PHE A 218 -8.28 7.96 -1.09
C PHE A 218 -7.46 8.27 -2.35
N VAL A 219 -7.92 9.17 -3.22
CA VAL A 219 -7.18 9.56 -4.44
C VAL A 219 -5.91 10.35 -4.12
N ILE A 220 -5.89 11.13 -3.03
CA ILE A 220 -4.67 11.76 -2.51
C ILE A 220 -3.67 10.67 -2.07
N LYS A 221 -4.15 9.63 -1.38
CA LYS A 221 -3.30 8.55 -0.85
C LYS A 221 -2.78 7.63 -1.95
N ILE A 222 -3.61 7.33 -2.98
CA ILE A 222 -3.23 6.55 -4.20
C ILE A 222 -2.28 7.36 -5.11
N PRO A 223 -2.00 8.57 -4.87
CA PRO A 223 -1.62 9.75 -5.64
C PRO A 223 -2.09 9.72 -7.12
N LEU A 224 -3.41 9.69 -7.36
CA LEU A 224 -3.90 9.83 -8.73
C LEU A 224 -3.52 11.18 -9.33
N VAL A 225 -3.47 11.26 -10.67
CA VAL A 225 -3.11 12.51 -11.37
C VAL A 225 -4.02 13.65 -10.94
N GLY A 226 -3.42 14.82 -10.70
CA GLY A 226 -4.05 15.97 -10.03
C GLY A 226 -3.73 16.06 -8.54
N PHE A 227 -3.65 14.93 -7.83
CA PHE A 227 -3.41 14.85 -6.38
C PHE A 227 -2.03 14.29 -5.99
N HIS A 228 -1.15 14.09 -6.95
CA HIS A 228 0.11 13.35 -6.84
C HIS A 228 1.35 14.19 -6.51
N THR A 229 1.25 15.51 -6.51
CA THR A 229 2.45 16.40 -6.51
C THR A 229 3.34 16.26 -5.27
N TRP A 230 2.87 15.60 -4.24
CA TRP A 230 3.63 15.30 -3.02
C TRP A 230 4.51 14.04 -3.14
N MET A 231 4.11 13.06 -3.97
CA MET A 231 4.67 11.70 -3.97
C MET A 231 6.15 11.66 -4.32
N ALA A 232 6.53 12.05 -5.54
CA ALA A 232 7.92 11.95 -5.99
C ALA A 232 8.91 12.81 -5.16
N PRO A 233 8.57 14.06 -4.75
CA PRO A 233 9.41 14.82 -3.82
C PRO A 233 9.56 14.16 -2.44
N ALA A 234 8.47 13.61 -1.87
CA ALA A 234 8.51 12.93 -0.59
C ALA A 234 9.37 11.66 -0.66
N TYR A 235 9.21 10.82 -1.69
CA TYR A 235 10.00 9.60 -1.88
C TYR A 235 11.49 9.92 -2.12
N GLY A 236 11.78 10.98 -2.86
CA GLY A 236 13.15 11.43 -3.11
C GLY A 236 13.89 11.87 -1.84
N SER A 237 13.17 12.44 -0.87
CA SER A 237 13.75 13.00 0.36
C SER A 237 13.64 12.07 1.58
N ALA A 238 12.68 11.15 1.61
CA ALA A 238 12.44 10.28 2.76
C ALA A 238 13.56 9.24 2.97
N PRO A 239 13.81 8.81 4.22
CA PRO A 239 14.67 7.67 4.48
C PRO A 239 14.04 6.37 3.93
N THR A 240 14.88 5.44 3.50
CA THR A 240 14.46 4.21 2.79
C THR A 240 13.29 3.46 3.45
N PRO A 241 13.27 3.15 4.77
CA PRO A 241 12.14 2.47 5.39
C PRO A 241 10.82 3.23 5.27
N ALA A 242 10.84 4.56 5.36
CA ALA A 242 9.65 5.37 5.15
C ALA A 242 9.16 5.29 3.70
N VAL A 243 10.07 5.34 2.71
CA VAL A 243 9.72 5.17 1.29
C VAL A 243 9.09 3.81 1.04
N VAL A 244 9.68 2.73 1.58
CA VAL A 244 9.14 1.38 1.44
C VAL A 244 7.70 1.32 1.96
N ILE A 245 7.43 1.83 3.18
CA ILE A 245 6.08 1.79 3.74
C ILE A 245 5.11 2.68 2.95
N MET A 246 5.53 3.88 2.55
CA MET A 246 4.69 4.77 1.73
C MET A 246 4.31 4.11 0.40
N SER A 247 5.25 3.50 -0.31
CA SER A 247 4.99 2.92 -1.63
C SER A 247 4.29 1.55 -1.55
N SER A 248 4.70 0.70 -0.61
CA SER A 248 4.25 -0.70 -0.56
C SER A 248 2.97 -0.90 0.24
N ILE A 249 2.69 -0.05 1.24
CA ILE A 249 1.57 -0.20 2.17
C ILE A 249 0.62 0.99 2.09
N MET A 250 1.08 2.20 2.44
CA MET A 250 0.21 3.36 2.63
C MET A 250 -0.57 3.74 1.37
N ALA A 251 0.06 3.68 0.19
CA ALA A 251 -0.62 3.96 -1.07
C ALA A 251 -1.72 2.93 -1.38
N LYS A 252 -1.52 1.66 -0.99
CA LYS A 252 -2.54 0.60 -1.15
C LYS A 252 -3.72 0.77 -0.20
N LEU A 253 -3.53 1.44 0.94
CA LEU A 253 -4.67 1.78 1.81
C LEU A 253 -5.67 2.73 1.16
N GLY A 254 -5.24 3.56 0.19
CA GLY A 254 -6.18 4.35 -0.61
C GLY A 254 -7.06 3.46 -1.50
N VAL A 255 -6.46 2.45 -2.16
CA VAL A 255 -7.22 1.45 -2.96
C VAL A 255 -8.12 0.61 -2.04
N TYR A 256 -7.58 0.16 -0.90
CA TYR A 256 -8.35 -0.52 0.14
C TYR A 256 -9.58 0.30 0.56
N GLY A 257 -9.39 1.61 0.76
CA GLY A 257 -10.46 2.52 1.15
C GLY A 257 -11.56 2.65 0.08
N ILE A 258 -11.19 2.76 -1.21
CA ILE A 258 -12.17 2.75 -2.31
C ILE A 258 -12.95 1.42 -2.30
N TRP A 259 -12.27 0.31 -2.14
CA TRP A 259 -12.91 -1.00 -2.12
C TRP A 259 -13.82 -1.17 -0.90
N ARG A 260 -13.29 -0.93 0.31
CA ARG A 260 -13.99 -1.13 1.58
C ARG A 260 -15.14 -0.16 1.80
N PHE A 261 -14.87 1.12 1.65
CA PHE A 261 -15.83 2.18 2.01
C PHE A 261 -16.50 2.80 0.78
N GLY A 262 -15.77 2.91 -0.34
CA GLY A 262 -16.33 3.42 -1.58
C GLY A 262 -17.44 2.52 -2.11
N PHE A 263 -17.13 1.26 -2.39
CA PHE A 263 -18.15 0.29 -2.81
C PHE A 263 -19.06 -0.15 -1.66
N GLY A 264 -18.60 -0.15 -0.41
CA GLY A 264 -19.40 -0.54 0.74
C GLY A 264 -20.50 0.45 1.14
N LEU A 265 -20.35 1.75 0.80
CA LEU A 265 -21.29 2.81 1.19
C LEU A 265 -21.89 3.57 0.00
N PHE A 266 -21.16 3.68 -1.13
CA PHE A 266 -21.49 4.58 -2.24
C PHE A 266 -21.42 3.88 -3.60
N GLU A 267 -21.76 2.62 -3.64
CA GLU A 267 -21.63 1.75 -4.82
C GLU A 267 -22.27 2.37 -6.08
N THR A 268 -23.55 2.75 -5.99
CA THR A 268 -24.30 3.38 -7.09
C THR A 268 -23.60 4.65 -7.60
N THR A 269 -23.09 5.47 -6.68
CA THR A 269 -22.37 6.71 -7.04
C THR A 269 -21.05 6.40 -7.73
N LEU A 270 -20.27 5.44 -7.24
CA LEU A 270 -19.02 5.03 -7.87
C LEU A 270 -19.22 4.50 -9.29
N ILE A 271 -20.24 3.67 -9.48
CA ILE A 271 -20.59 3.12 -10.79
C ILE A 271 -21.02 4.21 -11.76
N TYR A 272 -21.86 5.15 -11.32
CA TYR A 272 -22.30 6.29 -12.14
C TYR A 272 -21.11 7.14 -12.61
N TYR A 273 -20.11 7.38 -11.74
CA TYR A 273 -18.91 8.14 -12.08
C TYR A 273 -17.75 7.29 -12.60
N ALA A 274 -17.92 5.97 -12.78
CA ALA A 274 -16.88 5.07 -13.29
C ALA A 274 -16.23 5.58 -14.59
N PRO A 275 -16.94 6.09 -15.62
CA PRO A 275 -16.29 6.60 -16.84
C PRO A 275 -15.27 7.71 -16.56
N PHE A 276 -15.58 8.62 -15.63
CA PHE A 276 -14.67 9.70 -15.27
C PHE A 276 -13.43 9.15 -14.53
N ILE A 277 -13.61 8.21 -13.60
CA ILE A 277 -12.51 7.60 -12.85
C ILE A 277 -11.62 6.77 -13.78
N ILE A 278 -12.20 6.05 -14.76
CA ILE A 278 -11.46 5.31 -15.80
C ILE A 278 -10.55 6.25 -16.59
N VAL A 279 -11.08 7.37 -17.08
CA VAL A 279 -10.29 8.37 -17.83
C VAL A 279 -9.15 8.92 -16.96
N LEU A 280 -9.44 9.28 -15.71
CA LEU A 280 -8.41 9.78 -14.78
C LEU A 280 -7.31 8.74 -14.52
N ALA A 281 -7.68 7.48 -14.36
CA ALA A 281 -6.73 6.39 -14.17
C ALA A 281 -5.87 6.14 -15.42
N LEU A 282 -6.46 6.15 -16.64
CA LEU A 282 -5.73 6.02 -17.90
C LEU A 282 -4.75 7.17 -18.11
N ILE A 283 -5.16 8.42 -17.84
CA ILE A 283 -4.25 9.57 -17.87
C ILE A 283 -3.11 9.35 -16.88
N GLY A 284 -3.41 8.87 -15.66
CA GLY A 284 -2.42 8.55 -14.65
C GLY A 284 -1.39 7.51 -15.12
N LEU A 285 -1.86 6.42 -15.70
CA LEU A 285 -1.03 5.37 -16.27
C LEU A 285 0.04 5.94 -17.21
N LEU A 286 -0.40 6.69 -18.23
CA LEU A 286 0.47 7.22 -19.28
C LEU A 286 1.37 8.35 -18.74
N TYR A 287 0.81 9.27 -17.97
CA TYR A 287 1.57 10.39 -17.39
C TYR A 287 2.74 9.90 -16.54
N TYR A 288 2.49 8.96 -15.64
CA TYR A 288 3.54 8.45 -14.76
C TYR A 288 4.58 7.63 -15.51
N ALA A 289 4.19 6.88 -16.51
CA ALA A 289 5.14 6.15 -17.35
C ALA A 289 6.09 7.10 -18.07
N VAL A 290 5.59 8.18 -18.68
CA VAL A 290 6.41 9.22 -19.32
C VAL A 290 7.31 9.91 -18.30
N ARG A 291 6.81 10.23 -17.12
CA ARG A 291 7.63 10.83 -16.04
C ARG A 291 8.73 9.90 -15.55
N ALA A 292 8.46 8.58 -15.49
CA ALA A 292 9.48 7.59 -15.11
C ALA A 292 10.60 7.48 -16.16
N ILE A 293 10.27 7.57 -17.46
CA ILE A 293 11.27 7.56 -18.54
C ILE A 293 12.23 8.75 -18.44
N THR A 294 11.74 9.93 -18.06
CA THR A 294 12.54 11.18 -18.07
C THR A 294 13.27 11.45 -16.75
N GLU A 295 13.06 10.64 -15.72
CA GLU A 295 13.61 10.90 -14.39
C GLU A 295 15.00 10.29 -14.21
N GLU A 296 15.94 11.06 -13.73
CA GLU A 296 17.34 10.66 -13.48
C GLU A 296 17.60 10.18 -12.04
N ASN A 297 16.67 10.45 -11.12
CA ASN A 297 16.79 10.01 -9.73
C ASN A 297 16.03 8.69 -9.52
N LEU A 298 16.72 7.61 -9.16
CA LEU A 298 16.13 6.27 -8.98
C LEU A 298 14.91 6.26 -8.04
N ARG A 299 14.95 7.01 -6.93
CA ARG A 299 13.82 7.07 -5.97
C ARG A 299 12.58 7.72 -6.60
N LYS A 300 12.77 8.80 -7.34
CA LYS A 300 11.67 9.50 -8.02
C LYS A 300 11.18 8.71 -9.22
N MET A 301 12.07 8.07 -9.97
CA MET A 301 11.71 7.22 -11.09
C MET A 301 10.77 6.08 -10.64
N PHE A 302 11.15 5.37 -9.58
CA PHE A 302 10.30 4.29 -9.03
C PHE A 302 9.09 4.83 -8.24
N ALA A 303 9.10 6.09 -7.79
CA ALA A 303 7.88 6.74 -7.31
C ALA A 303 6.87 6.92 -8.45
N TYR A 304 7.29 7.43 -9.61
CA TYR A 304 6.43 7.53 -10.80
C TYR A 304 6.01 6.16 -11.33
N SER A 305 6.92 5.20 -11.38
CA SER A 305 6.58 3.80 -11.69
C SER A 305 5.47 3.26 -10.77
N SER A 306 5.60 3.47 -9.45
CA SER A 306 4.56 3.08 -8.48
C SER A 306 3.24 3.82 -8.73
N GLY A 307 3.26 5.09 -9.10
CA GLY A 307 2.08 5.86 -9.47
C GLY A 307 1.34 5.28 -10.68
N SER A 308 2.07 4.80 -11.69
CA SER A 308 1.50 4.10 -12.85
C SER A 308 0.77 2.81 -12.42
N HIS A 309 1.42 1.95 -11.65
CA HIS A 309 0.81 0.71 -11.17
C HIS A 309 -0.38 0.95 -10.22
N LEU A 310 -0.32 1.98 -9.38
CA LEU A 310 -1.46 2.36 -8.53
C LEU A 310 -2.65 2.85 -9.36
N SER A 311 -2.39 3.57 -10.45
CA SER A 311 -3.44 3.94 -11.41
C SER A 311 -4.02 2.71 -12.11
N LEU A 312 -3.18 1.71 -12.43
CA LEU A 312 -3.62 0.43 -12.97
C LEU A 312 -4.51 -0.36 -11.99
N ILE A 313 -4.14 -0.41 -10.71
CA ILE A 313 -4.95 -1.04 -9.67
C ILE A 313 -6.30 -0.32 -9.53
N ALA A 314 -6.30 1.01 -9.49
CA ALA A 314 -7.52 1.81 -9.41
C ALA A 314 -8.42 1.62 -10.64
N LEU A 315 -7.83 1.58 -11.85
CA LEU A 315 -8.54 1.25 -13.08
C LEU A 315 -9.21 -0.12 -12.99
N GLY A 316 -8.45 -1.16 -12.65
CA GLY A 316 -8.98 -2.52 -12.55
C GLY A 316 -10.11 -2.65 -11.54
N LEU A 317 -10.05 -1.92 -10.43
CA LEU A 317 -11.11 -1.90 -9.42
C LEU A 317 -12.41 -1.28 -9.96
N ILE A 318 -12.34 -0.23 -10.76
CA ILE A 318 -13.52 0.47 -11.28
C ILE A 318 -14.15 -0.27 -12.48
N LEU A 319 -13.42 -1.17 -13.15
CA LEU A 319 -13.96 -1.93 -14.29
C LEU A 319 -15.02 -2.98 -13.94
N THR A 320 -15.28 -3.25 -12.67
CA THR A 320 -16.36 -4.10 -12.14
C THR A 320 -16.56 -5.44 -12.89
N ASN A 321 -15.45 -6.12 -13.20
CA ASN A 321 -15.48 -7.49 -13.71
C ASN A 321 -14.45 -8.36 -12.97
N ILE A 322 -14.68 -9.67 -12.96
CA ILE A 322 -13.90 -10.62 -12.14
C ILE A 322 -12.40 -10.61 -12.48
N TYR A 323 -12.03 -10.49 -13.77
CA TYR A 323 -10.63 -10.46 -14.19
C TYR A 323 -9.91 -9.22 -13.68
N ALA A 324 -10.52 -8.05 -13.87
CA ALA A 324 -9.97 -6.78 -13.43
C ALA A 324 -9.87 -6.70 -11.89
N TRP A 325 -10.88 -7.20 -11.18
CA TRP A 325 -10.89 -7.23 -9.72
C TRP A 325 -9.85 -8.20 -9.15
N SER A 326 -9.80 -9.45 -9.68
CA SER A 326 -8.77 -10.41 -9.29
C SER A 326 -7.37 -9.88 -9.57
N GLY A 327 -7.16 -9.28 -10.76
CA GLY A 327 -5.90 -8.66 -11.12
C GLY A 327 -5.53 -7.49 -10.21
N SER A 328 -6.48 -6.63 -9.83
CA SER A 328 -6.24 -5.50 -8.92
C SER A 328 -5.82 -5.97 -7.54
N LEU A 329 -6.52 -6.95 -6.96
CA LEU A 329 -6.17 -7.52 -5.65
C LEU A 329 -4.78 -8.17 -5.70
N TYR A 330 -4.52 -8.92 -6.78
CA TYR A 330 -3.24 -9.57 -6.97
C TYR A 330 -2.10 -8.56 -7.14
N LEU A 331 -2.35 -7.44 -7.86
CA LEU A 331 -1.38 -6.38 -8.06
C LEU A 331 -1.13 -5.58 -6.77
N ILE A 332 -2.12 -5.41 -5.89
CA ILE A 332 -1.91 -4.85 -4.54
C ILE A 332 -0.78 -5.61 -3.84
N ALA A 333 -0.84 -6.94 -3.85
CA ALA A 333 0.14 -7.79 -3.18
C ALA A 333 1.50 -7.79 -3.89
N THR A 334 1.53 -8.09 -5.17
CA THR A 334 2.76 -8.31 -5.93
C THR A 334 3.55 -7.02 -6.15
N HIS A 335 2.86 -5.91 -6.45
CA HIS A 335 3.51 -4.61 -6.54
C HIS A 335 4.02 -4.12 -5.17
N ALA A 336 3.35 -4.44 -4.05
CA ALA A 336 3.88 -4.12 -2.73
C ALA A 336 5.23 -4.80 -2.47
N LEU A 337 5.33 -6.10 -2.78
CA LEU A 337 6.55 -6.88 -2.62
C LEU A 337 7.69 -6.40 -3.54
N ALA A 338 7.39 -6.20 -4.83
CA ALA A 338 8.37 -5.75 -5.83
C ALA A 338 8.88 -4.33 -5.51
N SER A 339 7.97 -3.42 -5.17
CA SER A 339 8.28 -2.05 -4.77
C SER A 339 9.11 -2.00 -3.49
N ALA A 340 8.77 -2.81 -2.48
CA ALA A 340 9.56 -2.90 -1.25
C ALA A 340 10.99 -3.36 -1.53
N GLY A 341 11.15 -4.46 -2.28
CA GLY A 341 12.46 -4.97 -2.67
C GLY A 341 13.27 -3.93 -3.44
N MET A 342 12.64 -3.27 -4.41
CA MET A 342 13.31 -2.25 -5.23
C MET A 342 13.75 -1.05 -4.39
N PHE A 343 12.92 -0.50 -3.51
CA PHE A 343 13.32 0.63 -2.67
C PHE A 343 14.37 0.23 -1.61
N ILE A 344 14.36 -1.01 -1.12
CA ILE A 344 15.46 -1.53 -0.30
C ILE A 344 16.77 -1.54 -1.12
N MET A 345 16.75 -2.04 -2.36
CA MET A 345 17.91 -2.07 -3.25
C MET A 345 18.42 -0.65 -3.58
N ILE A 346 17.54 0.31 -3.87
CA ILE A 346 17.90 1.72 -4.04
C ILE A 346 18.53 2.30 -2.76
N GLY A 347 18.00 1.93 -1.60
CA GLY A 347 18.58 2.31 -0.32
C GLY A 347 19.97 1.73 -0.10
N LEU A 348 20.21 0.48 -0.51
CA LEU A 348 21.53 -0.16 -0.48
C LEU A 348 22.50 0.47 -1.51
N THR A 349 22.00 0.89 -2.67
CA THR A 349 22.77 1.70 -3.66
C THR A 349 23.25 3.00 -3.01
N TYR A 350 22.33 3.74 -2.37
CA TYR A 350 22.68 4.99 -1.70
C TYR A 350 23.70 4.80 -0.56
N LYS A 351 23.60 3.70 0.19
CA LYS A 351 24.58 3.39 1.25
C LYS A 351 26.00 3.21 0.70
N ARG A 352 26.13 2.64 -0.51
CA ARG A 352 27.41 2.34 -1.17
C ARG A 352 27.96 3.54 -1.97
N PHE A 353 27.16 4.11 -2.86
CA PHE A 353 27.58 5.20 -3.75
C PHE A 353 27.39 6.62 -3.19
N LYS A 354 26.56 6.79 -2.15
CA LYS A 354 26.10 8.09 -1.63
C LYS A 354 25.28 8.91 -2.63
N THR A 355 24.93 8.34 -3.74
CA THR A 355 24.05 8.91 -4.77
C THR A 355 22.99 7.91 -5.22
N VAL A 356 21.93 8.40 -5.83
CA VAL A 356 20.89 7.65 -6.53
C VAL A 356 20.60 8.26 -7.92
N GLN A 357 21.51 9.11 -8.40
CA GLN A 357 21.44 9.66 -9.76
C GLN A 357 21.93 8.60 -10.75
N ILE A 358 21.13 8.30 -11.76
CA ILE A 358 21.41 7.25 -12.74
C ILE A 358 22.71 7.56 -13.51
N SER A 359 22.95 8.83 -13.83
CA SER A 359 24.15 9.28 -14.56
C SER A 359 25.46 9.09 -13.78
N GLU A 360 25.39 8.99 -12.44
CA GLU A 360 26.55 8.79 -11.57
C GLU A 360 26.81 7.31 -11.24
N LEU A 361 25.93 6.41 -11.69
CA LEU A 361 26.02 4.97 -11.49
C LEU A 361 26.53 4.30 -12.77
N GLY A 362 27.15 3.13 -12.65
CA GLY A 362 27.60 2.33 -13.79
C GLY A 362 28.48 1.15 -13.36
N GLY A 363 28.59 0.12 -14.21
CA GLY A 363 29.51 -1.00 -14.03
C GLY A 363 29.28 -1.87 -12.80
N ILE A 364 28.11 -1.81 -12.17
CA ILE A 364 27.82 -2.55 -10.92
C ILE A 364 27.86 -4.07 -11.16
N ALA A 365 27.42 -4.53 -12.33
CA ALA A 365 27.31 -5.96 -12.65
C ALA A 365 28.64 -6.69 -12.57
N SER A 366 29.75 -6.04 -12.97
CA SER A 366 31.08 -6.64 -12.93
C SER A 366 31.67 -6.76 -11.52
N LYS A 367 31.21 -5.91 -10.57
CA LYS A 367 31.75 -5.82 -9.22
C LYS A 367 30.90 -6.57 -8.19
N ALA A 368 29.59 -6.68 -8.40
CA ALA A 368 28.62 -7.20 -7.43
C ALA A 368 27.52 -8.02 -8.09
N PRO A 369 27.78 -9.28 -8.44
CA PRO A 369 26.82 -10.11 -9.15
C PRO A 369 25.54 -10.41 -8.35
N LEU A 370 25.62 -10.66 -7.06
CA LEU A 370 24.43 -10.88 -6.23
C LEU A 370 23.56 -9.62 -6.14
N PHE A 371 24.18 -8.47 -5.91
CA PHE A 371 23.48 -7.18 -5.93
C PHE A 371 22.77 -6.97 -7.26
N THR A 372 23.46 -7.21 -8.36
CA THR A 372 22.92 -7.10 -9.73
C THR A 372 21.72 -8.00 -9.92
N PHE A 373 21.80 -9.27 -9.50
CA PHE A 373 20.69 -10.21 -9.59
C PHE A 373 19.44 -9.69 -8.87
N PHE A 374 19.55 -9.31 -7.58
CA PHE A 374 18.40 -8.84 -6.82
C PHE A 374 17.86 -7.51 -7.35
N PHE A 375 18.73 -6.58 -7.73
CA PHE A 375 18.32 -5.30 -8.29
C PHE A 375 17.56 -5.49 -9.62
N ALA A 376 18.11 -6.28 -10.55
CA ALA A 376 17.48 -6.59 -11.82
C ALA A 376 16.17 -7.37 -11.62
N PHE A 377 16.13 -8.33 -10.70
CA PHE A 377 14.94 -9.12 -10.42
C PHE A 377 13.76 -8.24 -9.97
N PHE A 378 13.97 -7.35 -8.99
CA PHE A 378 12.90 -6.46 -8.53
C PHE A 378 12.49 -5.44 -9.60
N ALA A 379 13.44 -4.88 -10.34
CA ALA A 379 13.16 -3.93 -11.42
C ALA A 379 12.34 -4.60 -12.54
N LEU A 380 12.74 -5.79 -12.98
CA LEU A 380 12.03 -6.57 -14.01
C LEU A 380 10.67 -7.07 -13.50
N SER A 381 10.56 -7.45 -12.21
CA SER A 381 9.28 -7.82 -11.60
C SER A 381 8.27 -6.65 -11.63
N ILE A 382 8.74 -5.40 -11.46
CA ILE A 382 7.91 -4.20 -11.64
C ILE A 382 7.55 -3.98 -13.12
N ALA A 383 8.41 -4.36 -14.06
CA ALA A 383 8.13 -4.28 -15.50
C ALA A 383 7.25 -5.42 -16.04
N GLY A 384 6.73 -6.30 -15.18
CA GLY A 384 5.89 -7.42 -15.60
C GLY A 384 6.68 -8.60 -16.14
N LEU A 385 7.79 -9.00 -15.48
CA LEU A 385 8.56 -10.19 -15.85
C LEU A 385 7.70 -11.46 -15.77
N PRO A 386 7.52 -12.23 -16.87
CA PRO A 386 6.88 -13.54 -16.81
C PRO A 386 7.52 -14.46 -15.75
N GLY A 387 6.69 -15.18 -14.98
CA GLY A 387 7.12 -15.95 -13.82
C GLY A 387 7.11 -15.20 -12.49
N THR A 388 6.79 -13.91 -12.50
CA THR A 388 6.49 -13.13 -11.28
C THR A 388 5.01 -12.80 -11.18
N GLY A 389 4.52 -12.62 -9.95
CA GLY A 389 3.10 -12.33 -9.72
C GLY A 389 2.62 -11.01 -10.31
N GLY A 390 3.52 -10.04 -10.53
CA GLY A 390 3.21 -8.79 -11.22
C GLY A 390 2.68 -9.00 -12.62
N PHE A 391 3.33 -9.87 -13.40
CA PHE A 391 2.88 -10.24 -14.74
C PHE A 391 1.46 -10.82 -14.75
N VAL A 392 1.18 -11.77 -13.84
CA VAL A 392 -0.15 -12.38 -13.71
C VAL A 392 -1.21 -11.33 -13.40
N ALA A 393 -0.92 -10.44 -12.46
CA ALA A 393 -1.83 -9.39 -12.05
C ALA A 393 -2.14 -8.39 -13.18
N GLU A 394 -1.11 -7.89 -13.85
CA GLU A 394 -1.25 -6.94 -14.97
C GLU A 394 -2.01 -7.56 -16.14
N LEU A 395 -1.69 -8.81 -16.48
CA LEU A 395 -2.38 -9.55 -17.54
C LEU A 395 -3.88 -9.69 -17.24
N LEU A 396 -4.25 -10.01 -16.01
CA LEU A 396 -5.66 -10.10 -15.60
C LEU A 396 -6.38 -8.77 -15.73
N ILE A 397 -5.76 -7.64 -15.31
CA ILE A 397 -6.36 -6.31 -15.47
C ILE A 397 -6.51 -5.96 -16.95
N ILE A 398 -5.51 -6.24 -17.79
CA ILE A 398 -5.56 -5.99 -19.24
C ILE A 398 -6.69 -6.80 -19.88
N ILE A 399 -6.83 -8.08 -19.54
CA ILE A 399 -7.93 -8.94 -20.03
C ILE A 399 -9.29 -8.33 -19.60
N GLY A 400 -9.43 -7.93 -18.34
CA GLY A 400 -10.64 -7.28 -17.83
C GLY A 400 -10.94 -5.97 -18.55
N ALA A 401 -9.91 -5.18 -18.84
CA ALA A 401 -10.04 -3.92 -19.58
C ALA A 401 -10.51 -4.14 -21.03
N PHE A 402 -9.95 -5.13 -21.75
CA PHE A 402 -10.40 -5.49 -23.11
C PHE A 402 -11.84 -6.04 -23.11
N LYS A 403 -12.24 -6.79 -22.08
CA LYS A 403 -13.61 -7.26 -21.95
C LYS A 403 -14.62 -6.14 -21.74
N THR A 404 -14.19 -5.03 -21.14
CA THR A 404 -15.03 -3.85 -20.95
C THR A 404 -15.08 -3.01 -22.21
N ASN A 405 -13.94 -2.64 -22.78
CA ASN A 405 -13.84 -1.84 -24.00
C ASN A 405 -12.46 -1.99 -24.65
N PHE A 406 -12.42 -2.09 -26.00
CA PHE A 406 -11.18 -2.23 -26.76
C PHE A 406 -10.16 -1.12 -26.45
N TRP A 407 -10.58 0.14 -26.42
CA TRP A 407 -9.70 1.29 -26.21
C TRP A 407 -9.15 1.34 -24.79
N ILE A 408 -9.96 0.98 -23.80
CA ILE A 408 -9.49 0.86 -22.40
C ILE A 408 -8.41 -0.21 -22.33
N GLY A 409 -8.64 -1.39 -22.91
CA GLY A 409 -7.66 -2.47 -22.97
C GLY A 409 -6.38 -2.08 -23.70
N PHE A 410 -6.51 -1.40 -24.85
CA PHE A 410 -5.36 -0.96 -25.64
C PHE A 410 -4.47 0.01 -24.85
N PHE A 411 -5.03 1.08 -24.26
CA PHE A 411 -4.25 2.02 -23.45
C PHE A 411 -3.69 1.37 -22.18
N THR A 412 -4.41 0.45 -21.57
CA THR A 412 -3.92 -0.31 -20.41
C THR A 412 -2.71 -1.17 -20.79
N ALA A 413 -2.74 -1.87 -21.93
CA ALA A 413 -1.63 -2.71 -22.40
C ALA A 413 -0.38 -1.90 -22.73
N THR A 414 -0.52 -0.64 -23.20
CA THR A 414 0.67 0.20 -23.52
C THR A 414 1.51 0.52 -22.29
N THR A 415 0.94 0.47 -21.08
CA THR A 415 1.70 0.77 -19.85
C THR A 415 2.74 -0.27 -19.52
N MET A 416 2.46 -1.55 -19.79
CA MET A 416 3.41 -2.63 -19.62
C MET A 416 4.64 -2.45 -20.55
N LEU A 417 4.41 -2.05 -21.82
CA LEU A 417 5.49 -1.71 -22.75
C LEU A 417 6.31 -0.51 -22.25
N ALA A 418 5.66 0.53 -21.77
CA ALA A 418 6.34 1.69 -21.21
C ALA A 418 7.17 1.36 -19.97
N ALA A 419 6.68 0.44 -19.11
CA ALA A 419 7.42 -0.04 -17.95
C ALA A 419 8.72 -0.75 -18.36
N MET A 420 8.66 -1.60 -19.37
CA MET A 420 9.85 -2.24 -19.93
C MET A 420 10.87 -1.20 -20.41
N VAL A 421 10.43 -0.15 -21.12
CA VAL A 421 11.35 0.87 -21.67
C VAL A 421 12.15 1.53 -20.55
N TYR A 422 11.53 2.10 -19.52
CA TYR A 422 12.28 2.80 -18.48
C TYR A 422 13.08 1.86 -17.58
N VAL A 423 12.60 0.63 -17.36
CA VAL A 423 13.35 -0.35 -16.56
C VAL A 423 14.59 -0.83 -17.30
N PHE A 424 14.49 -1.24 -18.56
CA PHE A 424 15.64 -1.71 -19.32
C PHE A 424 16.67 -0.59 -19.52
N TRP A 425 16.20 0.62 -19.84
CA TRP A 425 17.11 1.77 -19.98
C TRP A 425 17.85 2.08 -18.68
N MET A 426 17.15 2.05 -17.56
CA MET A 426 17.76 2.23 -16.23
C MET A 426 18.76 1.11 -15.91
N LEU A 427 18.41 -0.17 -16.14
CA LEU A 427 19.32 -1.30 -15.90
C LEU A 427 20.57 -1.21 -16.76
N GLN A 428 20.43 -0.87 -18.05
CA GLN A 428 21.56 -0.67 -18.96
C GLN A 428 22.52 0.39 -18.41
N ARG A 429 22.01 1.51 -17.95
CA ARG A 429 22.85 2.64 -17.48
C ARG A 429 23.47 2.38 -16.10
N THR A 430 22.74 1.75 -15.19
CA THR A 430 23.20 1.59 -13.79
C THR A 430 24.01 0.31 -13.57
N LEU A 431 23.56 -0.83 -14.10
CA LEU A 431 24.22 -2.12 -13.87
C LEU A 431 25.29 -2.43 -14.92
N PHE A 432 24.96 -2.19 -16.20
CA PHE A 432 25.76 -2.63 -17.36
C PHE A 432 26.47 -1.47 -18.07
N GLY A 433 26.30 -0.23 -17.61
CA GLY A 433 26.98 0.94 -18.15
C GLY A 433 28.48 0.95 -17.86
N PRO A 434 29.22 1.92 -18.40
CA PRO A 434 30.63 2.09 -18.10
C PRO A 434 30.86 2.29 -16.60
N ASP A 435 32.00 1.78 -16.11
CA ASP A 435 32.37 1.97 -14.71
C ASP A 435 32.80 3.41 -14.47
N ASN A 436 31.90 4.21 -13.96
CA ASN A 436 32.10 5.62 -13.67
C ASN A 436 32.59 5.88 -12.22
N SER A 437 32.73 4.80 -11.42
CA SER A 437 33.03 4.96 -9.98
C SER A 437 34.42 4.46 -9.62
N SER A 438 35.19 5.30 -8.92
CA SER A 438 36.38 4.91 -8.16
C SER A 438 36.02 4.19 -6.85
N VAL A 439 34.73 3.93 -6.60
CA VAL A 439 34.23 3.36 -5.34
C VAL A 439 34.32 1.85 -5.42
N GLU A 440 34.98 1.23 -4.43
CA GLU A 440 34.93 -0.22 -4.21
C GLU A 440 33.51 -0.62 -3.82
N PHE A 441 32.76 -1.22 -4.77
CA PHE A 441 31.40 -1.65 -4.54
C PHE A 441 31.37 -3.06 -3.95
N LYS A 442 31.04 -3.18 -2.64
CA LYS A 442 30.88 -4.47 -1.96
C LYS A 442 29.53 -5.10 -2.30
N ASP A 443 29.56 -6.39 -2.65
CA ASP A 443 28.37 -7.18 -2.94
C ASP A 443 27.45 -7.33 -1.68
N LEU A 444 26.31 -7.99 -1.85
CA LEU A 444 25.36 -8.23 -0.77
C LEU A 444 25.95 -9.15 0.29
N ASN A 445 25.78 -8.75 1.56
CA ASN A 445 26.09 -9.62 2.69
C ASN A 445 24.88 -10.52 3.06
N MET A 446 25.12 -11.55 3.88
CA MET A 446 24.10 -12.52 4.29
C MET A 446 22.84 -11.87 4.88
N ARG A 447 22.97 -10.82 5.69
CA ARG A 447 21.82 -10.12 6.27
C ARG A 447 20.97 -9.43 5.18
N GLU A 448 21.64 -8.78 4.20
CA GLU A 448 20.96 -8.12 3.08
C GLU A 448 20.23 -9.16 2.22
N MET A 449 20.80 -10.33 2.01
CA MET A 449 20.13 -11.43 1.33
C MET A 449 18.91 -11.96 2.12
N ILE A 450 19.04 -12.15 3.44
CA ILE A 450 17.91 -12.58 4.31
C ILE A 450 16.74 -11.58 4.23
N MET A 451 16.99 -10.28 4.09
CA MET A 451 15.94 -9.28 3.94
C MET A 451 15.22 -9.38 2.58
N LEU A 452 15.94 -9.73 1.52
CA LEU A 452 15.43 -9.68 0.14
C LEU A 452 14.85 -11.01 -0.32
N LEU A 453 15.41 -12.12 0.12
CA LEU A 453 15.05 -13.46 -0.31
C LEU A 453 13.56 -13.81 -0.11
N PRO A 454 12.92 -13.50 1.04
CA PRO A 454 11.50 -13.77 1.22
C PRO A 454 10.63 -13.03 0.19
N LEU A 455 11.01 -11.80 -0.19
CA LEU A 455 10.27 -11.01 -1.18
C LEU A 455 10.41 -11.62 -2.58
N VAL A 456 11.61 -12.08 -2.94
CA VAL A 456 11.85 -12.79 -4.21
C VAL A 456 11.04 -14.08 -4.27
N LEU A 457 11.10 -14.90 -3.21
CA LEU A 457 10.38 -16.16 -3.15
C LEU A 457 8.87 -15.96 -3.27
N MET A 458 8.30 -14.99 -2.58
CA MET A 458 6.87 -14.68 -2.68
C MET A 458 6.47 -14.18 -4.08
N LEU A 459 7.31 -13.34 -4.73
CA LEU A 459 7.06 -12.88 -6.10
C LEU A 459 7.10 -14.02 -7.12
N LEU A 460 8.03 -14.98 -6.95
CA LEU A 460 8.10 -16.16 -7.79
C LEU A 460 6.95 -17.12 -7.54
N LEU A 461 6.62 -17.39 -6.27
CA LEU A 461 5.49 -18.27 -5.92
C LEU A 461 4.18 -17.73 -6.47
N THR A 462 3.93 -16.44 -6.33
CA THR A 462 2.73 -15.80 -6.87
C THR A 462 2.71 -15.77 -8.40
N GLY A 463 3.86 -15.83 -9.07
CA GLY A 463 3.94 -15.86 -10.55
C GLY A 463 3.87 -17.25 -11.16
N ILE A 464 4.52 -18.24 -10.52
CA ILE A 464 4.61 -19.60 -11.04
C ILE A 464 3.39 -20.44 -10.65
N ALA A 465 2.87 -20.21 -9.45
CA ALA A 465 1.75 -20.98 -8.88
C ALA A 465 0.62 -20.06 -8.36
N PRO A 466 -0.01 -19.22 -9.21
CA PRO A 466 -1.10 -18.33 -8.79
C PRO A 466 -2.28 -19.09 -8.20
N SER A 467 -2.52 -20.33 -8.63
CA SER A 467 -3.59 -21.21 -8.13
C SER A 467 -3.47 -21.56 -6.64
N LEU A 468 -2.33 -21.32 -6.00
CA LEU A 468 -2.19 -21.46 -4.54
C LEU A 468 -2.82 -20.29 -3.77
N PHE A 469 -2.94 -19.14 -4.41
CA PHE A 469 -3.38 -17.89 -3.77
C PHE A 469 -4.81 -17.49 -4.17
N THR A 470 -5.21 -17.74 -5.41
CA THR A 470 -6.54 -17.36 -5.92
C THR A 470 -7.70 -17.98 -5.13
N PRO A 471 -7.65 -19.23 -4.66
CA PRO A 471 -8.73 -19.80 -3.86
C PRO A 471 -8.95 -19.08 -2.52
N MET A 472 -7.97 -18.34 -2.02
CA MET A 472 -8.09 -17.60 -0.76
C MET A 472 -9.03 -16.39 -0.86
N PHE A 473 -9.25 -15.84 -2.05
CA PHE A 473 -10.05 -14.64 -2.23
C PHE A 473 -11.14 -14.73 -3.30
N GLU A 474 -11.01 -15.59 -4.30
CA GLU A 474 -11.97 -15.71 -5.41
C GLU A 474 -13.43 -15.98 -4.97
N PRO A 475 -13.72 -16.84 -3.98
CA PRO A 475 -15.10 -17.09 -3.55
C PRO A 475 -15.76 -15.81 -3.02
N GLN A 476 -15.11 -15.10 -2.10
CA GLN A 476 -15.64 -13.87 -1.51
C GLN A 476 -15.67 -12.74 -2.54
N LEU A 477 -14.64 -12.64 -3.40
CA LEU A 477 -14.56 -11.64 -4.46
C LEU A 477 -15.71 -11.79 -5.46
N SER A 478 -16.00 -13.04 -5.87
CA SER A 478 -17.10 -13.35 -6.79
C SER A 478 -18.45 -13.04 -6.19
N ALA A 479 -18.67 -13.39 -4.92
CA ALA A 479 -19.90 -13.07 -4.19
C ALA A 479 -20.10 -11.56 -4.07
N TYR A 480 -19.05 -10.82 -3.75
CA TYR A 480 -19.10 -9.37 -3.63
C TYR A 480 -19.34 -8.69 -5.00
N LEU A 481 -18.68 -9.15 -6.06
CA LEU A 481 -18.94 -8.68 -7.42
C LEU A 481 -20.40 -8.93 -7.86
N GLN A 482 -20.96 -10.07 -7.51
CA GLN A 482 -22.38 -10.37 -7.83
C GLN A 482 -23.33 -9.39 -7.14
N THR A 483 -23.03 -8.98 -5.91
CA THR A 483 -23.81 -7.95 -5.20
C THR A 483 -23.77 -6.64 -5.98
N VAL A 484 -22.57 -6.19 -6.39
CA VAL A 484 -22.38 -4.97 -7.21
C VAL A 484 -23.11 -5.05 -8.55
N LEU A 485 -23.06 -6.19 -9.24
CA LEU A 485 -23.74 -6.38 -10.51
C LEU A 485 -25.26 -6.41 -10.39
N ASN A 486 -25.80 -6.90 -9.27
CA ASN A 486 -27.25 -6.88 -9.00
C ASN A 486 -27.78 -5.44 -8.85
N VAL A 487 -27.00 -4.54 -8.24
CA VAL A 487 -27.32 -3.12 -8.17
C VAL A 487 -27.35 -2.48 -9.57
N LEU A 488 -26.40 -2.86 -10.44
CA LEU A 488 -26.35 -2.42 -11.84
C LEU A 488 -27.54 -2.90 -12.66
N GLY A 489 -27.99 -4.12 -12.45
CA GLY A 489 -29.15 -4.70 -13.16
C GLY A 489 -30.49 -4.10 -12.73
N GLY A 490 -30.54 -3.38 -11.62
CA GLY A 490 -31.69 -2.63 -11.12
C GLY A 490 -31.74 -1.16 -11.51
N LEU A 491 -30.66 -0.64 -12.14
CA LEU A 491 -30.56 0.71 -12.69
C LEU A 491 -30.94 0.72 -14.18
#